data_d88dd0259b8e3fc1b218ad2d3052c096
#
_entry.id   d88dd0259b8e3fc1b218ad2d3052c096
#
_cell.length_a   1.000
_cell.length_b   1.000
_cell.length_c   1.000
_cell.angle_alpha   90.00
_cell.angle_beta   90.00
_cell.angle_gamma   90.00
#
_symmetry.space_group_name_H-M   'P 1'
#
loop_
_entity.id
_entity.type
_entity.pdbx_description
1 polymer ?
#
loop_
_entity_poly.entity_id
_entity_poly.type
_entity_poly.pdbx_seq_one_letter_code
_entity_poly.pdbx_strand_id
1 'polypeptide(L)'
;VTLLAVDGLEVRHGLLPAVRGVSLALREGERLALVGANGAGKTTLLRAIAGAHPVAAGSVRLAGVDVTRVPAHRRVALGIALVPEGRRLFPDMTVLDNLLVAGRHGRPGPWNVDAVLDAFPLLRPLRHRRAAALSGGEQQATAIGRALMTNPRLLLLDEISLGLAPQAVDAVYRSLARLPAGATVILVEQDLGRGLAFADRVICLLEGRAVLDAPAAGVTRERVTEAYFGLGGPAAAPGTGRAP
;
A
#
# COMPACT_ATOMS: atom_id res chain seq x y z
N VAL A 1 0.21 6.68 -17.91
CA VAL A 1 0.59 7.93 -17.23
C VAL A 1 1.15 7.58 -15.86
N THR A 2 2.26 8.23 -15.44
CA THR A 2 2.81 8.06 -14.09
C THR A 2 1.88 8.72 -13.05
N LEU A 3 1.39 7.93 -12.11
CA LEU A 3 0.57 8.43 -11.01
C LEU A 3 1.41 8.84 -9.80
N LEU A 4 2.33 7.98 -9.38
CA LEU A 4 3.24 8.25 -8.26
C LEU A 4 4.67 8.27 -8.79
N ALA A 5 5.44 9.28 -8.40
CA ALA A 5 6.88 9.32 -8.58
C ALA A 5 7.53 9.62 -7.22
N VAL A 6 8.46 8.77 -6.83
CA VAL A 6 9.32 8.92 -5.65
C VAL A 6 10.74 9.01 -6.16
N ASP A 7 11.47 10.03 -5.76
CA ASP A 7 12.83 10.27 -6.24
C ASP A 7 13.79 10.51 -5.07
N GLY A 8 14.80 9.65 -4.98
CA GLY A 8 15.86 9.73 -3.99
C GLY A 8 15.38 9.82 -2.54
N LEU A 9 14.27 9.15 -2.18
CA LEU A 9 13.61 9.34 -0.90
C LEU A 9 14.46 8.82 0.26
N GLU A 10 14.74 9.70 1.21
CA GLU A 10 15.38 9.35 2.48
C GLU A 10 14.43 9.60 3.64
N VAL A 11 14.31 8.61 4.53
CA VAL A 11 13.49 8.69 5.75
C VAL A 11 14.27 8.16 6.93
N ARG A 12 14.16 8.85 8.09
CA ARG A 12 14.91 8.51 9.30
C ARG A 12 13.99 8.40 10.51
N HIS A 13 14.31 7.48 11.42
CA HIS A 13 13.80 7.43 12.78
C HIS A 13 14.86 8.00 13.73
N GLY A 14 14.71 9.27 14.08
CA GLY A 14 15.77 10.01 14.75
C GLY A 14 17.04 10.08 13.87
N LEU A 15 18.14 9.53 14.33
CA LEU A 15 19.40 9.46 13.56
C LEU A 15 19.52 8.23 12.66
N LEU A 16 18.66 7.23 12.84
CA LEU A 16 18.75 5.96 12.11
C LEU A 16 18.06 6.08 10.74
N PRO A 17 18.79 5.89 9.62
CA PRO A 17 18.20 5.89 8.30
C PRO A 17 17.40 4.59 8.06
N ALA A 18 16.09 4.71 7.81
CA ALA A 18 15.19 3.60 7.55
C ALA A 18 14.90 3.43 6.05
N VAL A 19 14.94 4.52 5.27
CA VAL A 19 14.88 4.51 3.79
C VAL A 19 16.05 5.33 3.28
N ARG A 20 16.78 4.80 2.30
CA ARG A 20 18.09 5.30 1.89
C ARG A 20 18.15 5.52 0.38
N GLY A 21 17.59 6.64 -0.10
CA GLY A 21 17.65 7.05 -1.49
C GLY A 21 16.80 6.17 -2.42
N VAL A 22 15.59 5.75 -1.96
CA VAL A 22 14.69 4.94 -2.76
C VAL A 22 14.03 5.79 -3.84
N SER A 23 14.11 5.32 -5.09
CA SER A 23 13.38 5.89 -6.24
C SER A 23 12.47 4.84 -6.83
N LEU A 24 11.22 5.21 -7.12
CA LEU A 24 10.26 4.39 -7.86
C LEU A 24 9.22 5.25 -8.56
N ALA A 25 8.71 4.74 -9.67
CA ALA A 25 7.56 5.32 -10.35
C ALA A 25 6.46 4.27 -10.47
N LEU A 26 5.20 4.65 -10.29
CA LEU A 26 4.04 3.78 -10.41
C LEU A 26 3.08 4.36 -11.43
N ARG A 27 2.65 3.56 -12.40
CA ARG A 27 1.67 3.95 -13.41
C ARG A 27 0.25 3.89 -12.84
N GLU A 28 -0.64 4.67 -13.41
CA GLU A 28 -2.07 4.57 -13.07
C GLU A 28 -2.59 3.16 -13.44
N GLY A 29 -3.29 2.50 -12.52
CA GLY A 29 -3.76 1.13 -12.64
C GLY A 29 -2.73 0.04 -12.31
N GLU A 30 -1.47 0.39 -12.03
CA GLU A 30 -0.42 -0.59 -11.69
C GLU A 30 -0.56 -1.05 -10.23
N ARG A 31 -0.38 -2.35 -10.02
CA ARG A 31 -0.30 -2.98 -8.70
C ARG A 31 1.14 -3.35 -8.40
N LEU A 32 1.71 -2.77 -7.36
CA LEU A 32 3.08 -2.98 -6.92
C LEU A 32 3.11 -3.78 -5.62
N ALA A 33 3.85 -4.88 -5.57
CA ALA A 33 4.23 -5.53 -4.33
C ALA A 33 5.57 -4.97 -3.81
N LEU A 34 5.58 -4.54 -2.57
CA LEU A 34 6.78 -4.13 -1.86
C LEU A 34 7.13 -5.21 -0.84
N VAL A 35 8.22 -5.93 -1.09
CA VAL A 35 8.66 -7.07 -0.29
C VAL A 35 10.01 -6.79 0.37
N GLY A 36 10.41 -7.61 1.34
CA GLY A 36 11.68 -7.47 2.06
C GLY A 36 11.56 -7.87 3.53
N ALA A 37 12.69 -8.04 4.21
CA ALA A 37 12.75 -8.44 5.61
C ALA A 37 12.02 -7.47 6.55
N ASN A 38 11.72 -7.95 7.77
CA ASN A 38 11.28 -7.05 8.84
C ASN A 38 12.40 -6.04 9.12
N GLY A 39 12.01 -4.75 9.24
CA GLY A 39 12.97 -3.67 9.37
C GLY A 39 13.62 -3.19 8.07
N ALA A 40 13.30 -3.76 6.89
CA ALA A 40 13.84 -3.31 5.60
C ALA A 40 13.38 -1.91 5.16
N GLY A 41 12.45 -1.27 5.89
CA GLY A 41 11.98 0.09 5.60
C GLY A 41 10.65 0.18 4.85
N LYS A 42 9.96 -0.95 4.57
CA LYS A 42 8.70 -1.02 3.80
C LYS A 42 7.60 -0.12 4.37
N THR A 43 7.21 -0.35 5.61
CA THR A 43 6.20 0.46 6.33
C THR A 43 6.61 1.93 6.40
N THR A 44 7.90 2.22 6.62
CA THR A 44 8.41 3.58 6.67
C THR A 44 8.28 4.27 5.32
N LEU A 45 8.60 3.59 4.22
CA LEU A 45 8.41 4.10 2.87
C LEU A 45 6.92 4.38 2.59
N LEU A 46 6.01 3.44 2.91
CA LEU A 46 4.57 3.67 2.75
C LEU A 46 4.07 4.87 3.56
N ARG A 47 4.49 4.98 4.82
CA ARG A 47 4.12 6.11 5.70
C ARG A 47 4.65 7.44 5.17
N ALA A 48 5.85 7.47 4.60
CA ALA A 48 6.40 8.67 3.97
C ALA A 48 5.60 9.06 2.71
N ILE A 49 5.24 8.09 1.84
CA ILE A 49 4.37 8.32 0.68
C ILE A 49 2.98 8.81 1.12
N ALA A 50 2.43 8.30 2.22
CA ALA A 50 1.15 8.74 2.79
C ALA A 50 1.24 10.09 3.51
N GLY A 51 2.44 10.65 3.74
CA GLY A 51 2.63 11.87 4.53
C GLY A 51 2.46 11.70 6.04
N ALA A 52 2.46 10.45 6.50
CA ALA A 52 2.37 10.06 7.91
C ALA A 52 3.74 9.95 8.60
N HIS A 53 4.83 10.15 7.84
CA HIS A 53 6.20 10.23 8.36
C HIS A 53 6.95 11.33 7.59
N PRO A 54 7.77 12.16 8.27
CA PRO A 54 8.54 13.21 7.60
C PRO A 54 9.62 12.61 6.70
N VAL A 55 9.87 13.29 5.58
CA VAL A 55 10.90 12.97 4.60
C VAL A 55 12.16 13.78 4.95
N ALA A 56 13.32 13.13 5.00
CA ALA A 56 14.61 13.78 5.27
C ALA A 56 15.22 14.36 3.99
N ALA A 57 15.14 13.64 2.87
CA ALA A 57 15.60 14.08 1.54
C ALA A 57 14.80 13.39 0.44
N GLY A 58 14.91 13.89 -0.78
CA GLY A 58 14.17 13.39 -1.94
C GLY A 58 12.79 14.01 -2.08
N SER A 59 11.97 13.44 -2.99
CA SER A 59 10.64 13.97 -3.27
C SER A 59 9.60 12.88 -3.51
N VAL A 60 8.33 13.23 -3.26
CA VAL A 60 7.14 12.42 -3.58
C VAL A 60 6.21 13.28 -4.42
N ARG A 61 5.85 12.81 -5.62
CA ARG A 61 4.91 13.48 -6.51
C ARG A 61 3.73 12.58 -6.83
N LEU A 62 2.53 13.13 -6.76
CA LEU A 62 1.28 12.47 -7.16
C LEU A 62 0.73 13.18 -8.40
N ALA A 63 0.61 12.45 -9.51
CA ALA A 63 0.16 13.01 -10.79
C ALA A 63 0.91 14.31 -11.18
N GLY A 64 2.22 14.33 -10.99
CA GLY A 64 3.09 15.47 -11.28
C GLY A 64 3.15 16.55 -10.18
N VAL A 65 2.19 16.54 -9.23
CA VAL A 65 2.14 17.52 -8.12
C VAL A 65 3.07 17.06 -6.99
N ASP A 66 3.97 17.92 -6.54
CA ASP A 66 4.83 17.67 -5.38
C ASP A 66 3.99 17.64 -4.09
N VAL A 67 4.00 16.50 -3.42
CA VAL A 67 3.30 16.29 -2.16
C VAL A 67 4.25 16.01 -0.99
N THR A 68 5.57 16.18 -1.18
CA THR A 68 6.62 15.79 -0.24
C THR A 68 6.39 16.35 1.18
N ARG A 69 5.98 17.61 1.27
CA ARG A 69 5.72 18.30 2.55
C ARG A 69 4.24 18.42 2.90
N VAL A 70 3.36 17.85 2.08
CA VAL A 70 1.91 17.87 2.33
C VAL A 70 1.58 16.86 3.44
N PRO A 71 0.89 17.25 4.53
CA PRO A 71 0.56 16.34 5.63
C PRO A 71 -0.48 15.30 5.22
N ALA A 72 -0.49 14.15 5.91
CA ALA A 72 -1.30 12.97 5.57
C ALA A 72 -2.79 13.30 5.33
N HIS A 73 -3.43 14.08 6.22
CA HIS A 73 -4.84 14.40 6.08
C HIS A 73 -5.17 15.17 4.77
N ARG A 74 -4.25 16.00 4.27
CA ARG A 74 -4.41 16.68 2.98
C ARG A 74 -4.10 15.76 1.81
N ARG A 75 -3.17 14.78 1.97
CA ARG A 75 -2.91 13.80 0.91
C ARG A 75 -4.10 12.89 0.66
N VAL A 76 -4.94 12.62 1.68
CA VAL A 76 -6.22 11.91 1.50
C VAL A 76 -7.11 12.65 0.49
N ALA A 77 -7.27 13.96 0.63
CA ALA A 77 -8.04 14.76 -0.32
C ALA A 77 -7.41 14.84 -1.72
N LEU A 78 -6.10 14.60 -1.84
CA LEU A 78 -5.40 14.47 -3.13
C LEU A 78 -5.50 13.07 -3.74
N GLY A 79 -5.97 12.08 -2.97
CA GLY A 79 -6.24 10.72 -3.42
C GLY A 79 -5.22 9.68 -2.99
N ILE A 80 -4.45 9.88 -1.92
CA ILE A 80 -3.62 8.84 -1.30
C ILE A 80 -4.32 8.32 -0.05
N ALA A 81 -4.66 7.02 -0.01
CA ALA A 81 -5.20 6.37 1.18
C ALA A 81 -4.23 5.30 1.69
N LEU A 82 -4.08 5.22 3.01
CA LEU A 82 -3.25 4.22 3.69
C LEU A 82 -4.13 3.34 4.58
N VAL A 83 -4.02 2.04 4.39
CA VAL A 83 -4.46 1.02 5.35
C VAL A 83 -3.23 0.62 6.15
N PRO A 84 -3.06 1.10 7.38
CA PRO A 84 -1.88 0.80 8.18
C PRO A 84 -1.97 -0.60 8.79
N GLU A 85 -0.84 -1.15 9.15
CA GLU A 85 -0.76 -2.31 10.04
C GLU A 85 -1.60 -2.10 11.31
N GLY A 86 -2.25 -3.15 11.79
CA GLY A 86 -3.09 -3.12 13.00
C GLY A 86 -4.47 -2.50 12.79
N ARG A 87 -4.91 -2.35 11.53
CA ARG A 87 -6.29 -1.99 11.11
C ARG A 87 -6.75 -0.60 11.55
N ARG A 88 -6.43 -0.15 12.77
CA ARG A 88 -6.72 1.18 13.34
C ARG A 88 -8.19 1.60 13.18
N LEU A 89 -9.13 0.68 13.41
CA LEU A 89 -10.56 0.98 13.45
C LEU A 89 -10.92 1.75 14.72
N PHE A 90 -12.05 2.44 14.67
CA PHE A 90 -12.72 2.98 15.85
C PHE A 90 -13.52 1.83 16.49
N PRO A 91 -13.09 1.27 17.63
CA PRO A 91 -13.62 -0.02 18.14
C PRO A 91 -15.09 0.08 18.56
N ASP A 92 -15.51 1.22 19.10
CA ASP A 92 -16.87 1.46 19.58
C ASP A 92 -17.86 1.85 18.48
N MET A 93 -17.36 2.20 17.29
CA MET A 93 -18.17 2.50 16.12
C MET A 93 -18.56 1.22 15.38
N THR A 94 -19.71 1.26 14.70
CA THR A 94 -20.13 0.18 13.81
C THR A 94 -19.26 0.12 12.56
N VAL A 95 -19.37 -0.97 11.77
CA VAL A 95 -18.78 -1.05 10.43
C VAL A 95 -19.21 0.16 9.61
N LEU A 96 -20.51 0.44 9.56
CA LEU A 96 -21.08 1.56 8.80
C LEU A 96 -20.48 2.91 9.24
N ASP A 97 -20.37 3.16 10.55
CA ASP A 97 -19.81 4.42 11.05
C ASP A 97 -18.32 4.56 10.70
N ASN A 98 -17.56 3.45 10.81
CA ASN A 98 -16.15 3.42 10.37
C ASN A 98 -15.99 3.76 8.89
N LEU A 99 -16.91 3.31 8.04
CA LEU A 99 -16.91 3.65 6.61
C LEU A 99 -17.27 5.13 6.41
N LEU A 100 -18.36 5.60 7.00
CA LEU A 100 -18.89 6.95 6.79
C LEU A 100 -17.95 8.06 7.26
N VAL A 101 -17.23 7.84 8.37
CA VAL A 101 -16.31 8.86 8.90
C VAL A 101 -15.18 9.19 7.91
N ALA A 102 -14.72 8.21 7.14
CA ALA A 102 -13.67 8.42 6.16
C ALA A 102 -14.17 9.11 4.88
N GLY A 103 -15.39 8.80 4.45
CA GLY A 103 -15.99 9.39 3.25
C GLY A 103 -16.12 10.93 3.31
N ARG A 104 -16.23 11.51 4.52
CA ARG A 104 -16.32 12.96 4.73
C ARG A 104 -15.06 13.72 4.32
N HIS A 105 -13.92 13.08 4.27
CA HIS A 105 -12.61 13.67 3.99
C HIS A 105 -12.02 13.23 2.66
N GLY A 106 -12.75 12.39 1.93
CA GLY A 106 -12.34 11.84 0.65
C GLY A 106 -12.64 12.76 -0.53
N ARG A 107 -12.31 12.26 -1.72
CA ARG A 107 -12.63 12.88 -3.00
C ARG A 107 -14.01 12.42 -3.48
N PRO A 108 -14.67 13.17 -4.35
CA PRO A 108 -15.80 12.64 -5.13
C PRO A 108 -15.34 11.43 -5.97
N GLY A 109 -16.19 10.40 -6.06
CA GLY A 109 -15.88 9.21 -6.85
C GLY A 109 -16.89 8.08 -6.66
N PRO A 110 -16.64 6.91 -7.27
CA PRO A 110 -17.59 5.81 -7.29
C PRO A 110 -17.72 5.07 -5.95
N TRP A 111 -16.73 5.20 -5.05
CA TRP A 111 -16.77 4.49 -3.79
C TRP A 111 -17.73 5.17 -2.81
N ASN A 112 -18.76 4.44 -2.46
CA ASN A 112 -19.74 4.73 -1.43
C ASN A 112 -19.96 3.47 -0.58
N VAL A 113 -20.83 3.53 0.42
CA VAL A 113 -21.10 2.40 1.32
C VAL A 113 -21.53 1.15 0.54
N ASP A 114 -22.44 1.28 -0.42
CA ASP A 114 -22.93 0.12 -1.18
C ASP A 114 -21.83 -0.49 -2.05
N ALA A 115 -21.05 0.31 -2.74
CA ALA A 115 -19.89 -0.14 -3.53
C ALA A 115 -18.85 -0.88 -2.67
N VAL A 116 -18.60 -0.40 -1.45
CA VAL A 116 -17.71 -1.10 -0.50
C VAL A 116 -18.33 -2.42 -0.05
N LEU A 117 -19.64 -2.45 0.27
CA LEU A 117 -20.32 -3.68 0.67
C LEU A 117 -20.45 -4.70 -0.48
N ASP A 118 -20.43 -4.26 -1.73
CA ASP A 118 -20.38 -5.13 -2.91
C ASP A 118 -18.97 -5.72 -3.11
N ALA A 119 -17.93 -4.90 -2.93
CA ALA A 119 -16.54 -5.37 -2.98
C ALA A 119 -16.20 -6.31 -1.80
N PHE A 120 -16.77 -6.04 -0.63
CA PHE A 120 -16.59 -6.83 0.60
C PHE A 120 -17.93 -7.38 1.12
N PRO A 121 -18.56 -8.38 0.46
CA PRO A 121 -19.91 -8.85 0.81
C PRO A 121 -20.05 -9.37 2.23
N LEU A 122 -18.95 -9.85 2.82
CA LEU A 122 -18.91 -10.31 4.22
C LEU A 122 -19.28 -9.21 5.22
N LEU A 123 -19.13 -7.93 4.86
CA LEU A 123 -19.47 -6.80 5.72
C LEU A 123 -20.97 -6.45 5.70
N ARG A 124 -21.72 -6.85 4.67
CA ARG A 124 -23.13 -6.48 4.50
C ARG A 124 -24.01 -6.88 5.70
N PRO A 125 -23.96 -8.14 6.21
CA PRO A 125 -24.71 -8.53 7.42
C PRO A 125 -24.16 -7.90 8.70
N LEU A 126 -22.93 -7.41 8.70
CA LEU A 126 -22.22 -6.88 9.86
C LEU A 126 -22.26 -5.36 9.96
N ARG A 127 -22.93 -4.65 9.03
CA ARG A 127 -22.86 -3.20 8.90
C ARG A 127 -23.18 -2.41 10.18
N HIS A 128 -24.04 -2.98 11.04
CA HIS A 128 -24.44 -2.39 12.32
C HIS A 128 -23.69 -2.98 13.52
N ARG A 129 -22.75 -3.90 13.29
CA ARG A 129 -21.96 -4.51 14.36
C ARG A 129 -20.79 -3.60 14.72
N ARG A 130 -20.47 -3.47 16.02
CA ARG A 130 -19.31 -2.70 16.48
C ARG A 130 -18.00 -3.34 16.02
N ALA A 131 -17.01 -2.53 15.66
CA ALA A 131 -15.74 -3.01 15.15
C ALA A 131 -14.97 -3.87 16.16
N ALA A 132 -15.12 -3.59 17.46
CA ALA A 132 -14.54 -4.43 18.53
C ALA A 132 -15.06 -5.87 18.55
N ALA A 133 -16.28 -6.12 18.05
CA ALA A 133 -16.92 -7.44 18.04
C ALA A 133 -16.68 -8.22 16.74
N LEU A 134 -15.88 -7.69 15.81
CA LEU A 134 -15.54 -8.32 14.54
C LEU A 134 -14.35 -9.26 14.67
N SER A 135 -14.34 -10.33 13.87
CA SER A 135 -13.15 -11.15 13.66
C SER A 135 -12.02 -10.36 12.99
N GLY A 136 -10.78 -10.86 13.05
CA GLY A 136 -9.63 -10.21 12.43
C GLY A 136 -9.81 -9.92 10.94
N GLY A 137 -10.37 -10.86 10.18
CA GLY A 137 -10.63 -10.68 8.75
C GLY A 137 -11.73 -9.65 8.45
N GLU A 138 -12.80 -9.63 9.24
CA GLU A 138 -13.87 -8.64 9.14
C GLU A 138 -13.37 -7.23 9.49
N GLN A 139 -12.52 -7.12 10.51
CA GLN A 139 -11.86 -5.85 10.83
C GLN A 139 -10.95 -5.38 9.69
N GLN A 140 -10.18 -6.30 9.08
CA GLN A 140 -9.29 -5.97 7.98
C GLN A 140 -10.10 -5.51 6.75
N ALA A 141 -11.16 -6.22 6.40
CA ALA A 141 -12.08 -5.82 5.34
C ALA A 141 -12.70 -4.42 5.61
N THR A 142 -13.09 -4.16 6.85
CA THR A 142 -13.62 -2.85 7.26
C THR A 142 -12.56 -1.74 7.11
N ALA A 143 -11.29 -2.01 7.48
CA ALA A 143 -10.19 -1.05 7.36
C ALA A 143 -9.90 -0.71 5.89
N ILE A 144 -9.89 -1.71 5.00
CA ILE A 144 -9.72 -1.51 3.56
C ILE A 144 -10.94 -0.74 2.99
N GLY A 145 -12.16 -1.17 3.33
CA GLY A 145 -13.39 -0.47 2.94
C GLY A 145 -13.39 0.99 3.36
N ARG A 146 -12.96 1.28 4.59
CA ARG A 146 -12.79 2.64 5.10
C ARG A 146 -11.82 3.48 4.25
N ALA A 147 -10.72 2.90 3.82
CA ALA A 147 -9.78 3.57 2.93
C ALA A 147 -10.40 3.84 1.54
N LEU A 148 -11.15 2.89 0.98
CA LEU A 148 -11.85 3.04 -0.30
C LEU A 148 -12.90 4.15 -0.27
N MET A 149 -13.59 4.34 0.87
CA MET A 149 -14.55 5.45 1.03
C MET A 149 -13.96 6.84 0.79
N THR A 150 -12.63 6.99 0.84
CA THR A 150 -11.96 8.25 0.49
C THR A 150 -11.79 8.44 -1.03
N ASN A 151 -12.24 7.51 -1.85
CA ASN A 151 -12.09 7.51 -3.30
C ASN A 151 -10.64 7.71 -3.75
N PRO A 152 -9.69 6.83 -3.32
CA PRO A 152 -8.27 7.02 -3.58
C PRO A 152 -7.93 6.80 -5.05
N ARG A 153 -6.94 7.56 -5.54
CA ARG A 153 -6.20 7.26 -6.77
C ARG A 153 -5.09 6.24 -6.51
N LEU A 154 -4.49 6.29 -5.31
CA LEU A 154 -3.44 5.41 -4.83
C LEU A 154 -3.84 4.82 -3.49
N LEU A 155 -3.97 3.50 -3.44
CA LEU A 155 -4.23 2.74 -2.22
C LEU A 155 -2.93 2.11 -1.72
N LEU A 156 -2.55 2.42 -0.49
CA LEU A 156 -1.39 1.87 0.20
C LEU A 156 -1.85 0.85 1.24
N LEU A 157 -1.40 -0.39 1.14
CA LEU A 157 -1.77 -1.50 2.01
C LEU A 157 -0.53 -1.99 2.76
N ASP A 158 -0.50 -1.83 4.08
CA ASP A 158 0.64 -2.16 4.93
C ASP A 158 0.37 -3.46 5.70
N GLU A 159 1.00 -4.58 5.30
CA GLU A 159 0.96 -5.89 5.94
C GLU A 159 -0.46 -6.36 6.32
N ILE A 160 -1.36 -6.34 5.36
CA ILE A 160 -2.80 -6.58 5.57
C ILE A 160 -3.16 -8.03 5.94
N SER A 161 -2.25 -8.97 5.73
CA SER A 161 -2.41 -10.40 6.07
C SER A 161 -1.93 -10.73 7.50
N LEU A 162 -1.16 -9.84 8.12
CA LEU A 162 -0.50 -10.09 9.40
C LEU A 162 -1.50 -10.38 10.52
N GLY A 163 -1.29 -11.48 11.23
CA GLY A 163 -2.13 -11.90 12.37
C GLY A 163 -3.53 -12.35 11.98
N LEU A 164 -3.77 -12.69 10.71
CA LEU A 164 -5.02 -13.30 10.25
C LEU A 164 -4.91 -14.80 10.10
N ALA A 165 -6.00 -15.52 10.35
CA ALA A 165 -6.11 -16.92 9.99
C ALA A 165 -6.06 -17.08 8.44
N PRO A 166 -5.53 -18.19 7.90
CA PRO A 166 -5.37 -18.38 6.46
C PRO A 166 -6.64 -18.14 5.64
N GLN A 167 -7.78 -18.64 6.12
CA GLN A 167 -9.09 -18.45 5.46
C GLN A 167 -9.51 -16.98 5.38
N ALA A 168 -9.20 -16.20 6.43
CA ALA A 168 -9.48 -14.75 6.46
C ALA A 168 -8.59 -13.99 5.49
N VAL A 169 -7.32 -14.37 5.39
CA VAL A 169 -6.39 -13.81 4.38
C VAL A 169 -6.95 -14.05 2.99
N ASP A 170 -7.33 -15.29 2.66
CA ASP A 170 -7.88 -15.61 1.34
C ASP A 170 -9.17 -14.83 1.03
N ALA A 171 -10.03 -14.61 2.04
CA ALA A 171 -11.23 -13.80 1.88
C ALA A 171 -10.90 -12.33 1.57
N VAL A 172 -9.91 -11.75 2.25
CA VAL A 172 -9.42 -10.38 2.00
C VAL A 172 -8.85 -10.27 0.58
N TYR A 173 -7.98 -11.19 0.15
CA TYR A 173 -7.40 -11.17 -1.20
C TYR A 173 -8.44 -11.37 -2.30
N ARG A 174 -9.44 -12.26 -2.10
CA ARG A 174 -10.58 -12.37 -3.04
C ARG A 174 -11.35 -11.06 -3.17
N SER A 175 -11.50 -10.31 -2.09
CA SER A 175 -12.15 -8.99 -2.14
C SER A 175 -11.27 -7.94 -2.83
N LEU A 176 -9.96 -7.96 -2.61
CA LEU A 176 -9.02 -7.09 -3.33
C LEU A 176 -8.98 -7.38 -4.83
N ALA A 177 -9.16 -8.64 -5.24
CA ALA A 177 -9.27 -9.01 -6.66
C ALA A 177 -10.50 -8.42 -7.35
N ARG A 178 -11.53 -8.02 -6.58
CA ARG A 178 -12.75 -7.35 -7.10
C ARG A 178 -12.57 -5.84 -7.27
N LEU A 179 -11.44 -5.27 -6.82
CA LEU A 179 -11.15 -3.87 -7.10
C LEU A 179 -11.09 -3.65 -8.62
N PRO A 180 -11.55 -2.47 -9.11
CA PRO A 180 -11.49 -2.16 -10.54
C PRO A 180 -10.10 -2.40 -11.10
N ALA A 181 -10.02 -2.85 -12.37
CA ALA A 181 -8.75 -3.11 -13.06
C ALA A 181 -7.82 -1.87 -13.11
N GLY A 182 -8.39 -0.66 -13.01
CA GLY A 182 -7.64 0.60 -12.95
C GLY A 182 -7.25 1.05 -11.52
N ALA A 183 -7.44 0.21 -10.50
CA ALA A 183 -7.02 0.56 -9.13
C ALA A 183 -5.50 0.50 -9.01
N THR A 184 -4.89 1.63 -8.64
CA THR A 184 -3.44 1.71 -8.37
C THR A 184 -3.17 1.37 -6.92
N VAL A 185 -2.35 0.36 -6.68
CA VAL A 185 -2.12 -0.18 -5.34
C VAL A 185 -0.63 -0.39 -5.08
N ILE A 186 -0.15 -0.03 -3.89
CA ILE A 186 1.10 -0.54 -3.33
C ILE A 186 0.73 -1.45 -2.16
N LEU A 187 1.13 -2.70 -2.24
CA LEU A 187 0.92 -3.72 -1.21
C LEU A 187 2.25 -4.09 -0.58
N VAL A 188 2.36 -3.88 0.73
CA VAL A 188 3.47 -4.46 1.53
C VAL A 188 3.04 -5.82 2.02
N GLU A 189 3.82 -6.84 1.71
CA GLU A 189 3.60 -8.21 2.13
C GLU A 189 4.89 -8.92 2.53
N GLN A 190 4.75 -9.86 3.48
CA GLN A 190 5.82 -10.78 3.87
C GLN A 190 5.73 -12.10 3.10
N ASP A 191 4.50 -12.55 2.77
CA ASP A 191 4.28 -13.70 1.90
C ASP A 191 4.53 -13.34 0.45
N LEU A 192 5.71 -13.74 -0.03
CA LEU A 192 6.16 -13.48 -1.39
C LEU A 192 5.20 -14.07 -2.44
N GLY A 193 4.67 -15.28 -2.20
CA GLY A 193 3.76 -15.92 -3.14
C GLY A 193 2.48 -15.10 -3.34
N ARG A 194 1.90 -14.60 -2.26
CA ARG A 194 0.72 -13.73 -2.30
C ARG A 194 1.02 -12.37 -2.94
N GLY A 195 2.16 -11.77 -2.58
CA GLY A 195 2.60 -10.51 -3.18
C GLY A 195 2.73 -10.60 -4.69
N LEU A 196 3.43 -11.62 -5.19
CA LEU A 196 3.62 -11.86 -6.63
C LEU A 196 2.31 -12.19 -7.34
N ALA A 197 1.41 -12.96 -6.71
CA ALA A 197 0.12 -13.30 -7.31
C ALA A 197 -0.84 -12.09 -7.43
N PHE A 198 -0.66 -11.08 -6.58
CA PHE A 198 -1.51 -9.88 -6.58
C PHE A 198 -1.00 -8.79 -7.52
N ALA A 199 0.32 -8.66 -7.69
CA ALA A 199 0.97 -7.50 -8.28
C ALA A 199 1.40 -7.71 -9.74
N ASP A 200 1.47 -6.61 -10.49
CA ASP A 200 2.06 -6.56 -11.83
C ASP A 200 3.60 -6.44 -11.76
N ARG A 201 4.11 -5.85 -10.67
CA ARG A 201 5.52 -5.54 -10.46
C ARG A 201 5.89 -5.75 -8.99
N VAL A 202 7.14 -6.13 -8.74
CA VAL A 202 7.68 -6.32 -7.40
C VAL A 202 8.94 -5.47 -7.19
N ILE A 203 9.01 -4.81 -6.03
CA ILE A 203 10.24 -4.19 -5.53
C ILE A 203 10.63 -4.87 -4.23
N CYS A 204 11.90 -5.33 -4.15
CA CYS A 204 12.47 -5.85 -2.90
C CYS A 204 13.29 -4.77 -2.20
N LEU A 205 12.98 -4.52 -0.94
CA LEU A 205 13.78 -3.65 -0.08
C LEU A 205 14.70 -4.49 0.82
N LEU A 206 15.96 -4.06 0.89
CA LEU A 206 16.95 -4.56 1.84
C LEU A 206 17.64 -3.36 2.49
N GLU A 207 17.64 -3.29 3.82
CA GLU A 207 18.30 -2.22 4.60
C GLU A 207 17.98 -0.78 4.11
N GLY A 208 16.73 -0.55 3.75
CA GLY A 208 16.24 0.75 3.28
C GLY A 208 16.55 1.08 1.82
N ARG A 209 17.10 0.14 1.03
CA ARG A 209 17.41 0.31 -0.39
C ARG A 209 16.56 -0.62 -1.25
N ALA A 210 16.21 -0.18 -2.45
CA ALA A 210 15.62 -1.07 -3.46
C ALA A 210 16.74 -1.89 -4.11
N VAL A 211 16.70 -3.20 -3.90
CA VAL A 211 17.72 -4.14 -4.43
C VAL A 211 17.21 -4.96 -5.61
N LEU A 212 15.90 -5.02 -5.82
CA LEU A 212 15.25 -5.64 -6.95
C LEU A 212 14.06 -4.76 -7.38
N ASP A 213 13.89 -4.59 -8.68
CA ASP A 213 12.72 -3.96 -9.29
C ASP A 213 12.44 -4.69 -10.60
N ALA A 214 11.34 -5.44 -10.67
CA ALA A 214 11.06 -6.31 -11.80
C ALA A 214 9.54 -6.56 -12.00
N PRO A 215 9.09 -6.89 -13.23
CA PRO A 215 7.74 -7.40 -13.46
C PRO A 215 7.48 -8.67 -12.66
N ALA A 216 6.32 -8.78 -12.01
CA ALA A 216 5.99 -9.95 -11.18
C ALA A 216 5.95 -11.25 -11.99
N ALA A 217 5.46 -11.21 -13.24
CA ALA A 217 5.35 -12.36 -14.12
C ALA A 217 6.69 -13.00 -14.54
N GLY A 218 7.81 -12.29 -14.39
CA GLY A 218 9.16 -12.77 -14.77
C GLY A 218 10.08 -13.08 -13.59
N VAL A 219 9.58 -12.95 -12.37
CA VAL A 219 10.38 -13.10 -11.16
C VAL A 219 10.10 -14.45 -10.52
N THR A 220 11.17 -15.26 -10.36
CA THR A 220 11.07 -16.49 -9.59
C THR A 220 11.19 -16.19 -8.09
N ARG A 221 10.64 -17.10 -7.27
CA ARG A 221 10.73 -16.98 -5.81
C ARG A 221 12.19 -16.97 -5.34
N GLU A 222 13.03 -17.76 -5.99
CA GLU A 222 14.47 -17.86 -5.73
C GLU A 222 15.16 -16.50 -5.93
N ARG A 223 14.89 -15.82 -7.05
CA ARG A 223 15.48 -14.52 -7.37
C ARG A 223 15.11 -13.44 -6.36
N VAL A 224 13.86 -13.43 -5.87
CA VAL A 224 13.48 -12.49 -4.80
C VAL A 224 14.11 -12.88 -3.49
N THR A 225 14.23 -14.20 -3.21
CA THR A 225 14.90 -14.70 -2.00
C THR A 225 16.38 -14.34 -1.99
N GLU A 226 17.08 -14.46 -3.13
CA GLU A 226 18.47 -14.01 -3.27
C GLU A 226 18.62 -12.50 -3.00
N ALA A 227 17.74 -11.69 -3.58
CA ALA A 227 17.71 -10.25 -3.32
C ALA A 227 17.38 -9.92 -1.85
N TYR A 228 16.49 -10.70 -1.24
CA TYR A 228 16.09 -10.57 0.16
C TYR A 228 17.26 -10.82 1.14
N PHE A 229 18.17 -11.74 0.81
CA PHE A 229 19.34 -12.05 1.61
C PHE A 229 20.62 -11.32 1.15
N GLY A 230 20.53 -10.46 0.14
CA GLY A 230 21.69 -9.74 -0.38
C GLY A 230 22.67 -10.60 -1.15
N LEU A 231 22.23 -11.79 -1.62
CA LEU A 231 23.07 -12.74 -2.35
C LEU A 231 23.12 -12.44 -3.86
N GLY A 232 22.25 -11.59 -4.37
CA GLY A 232 22.26 -11.07 -5.74
C GLY A 232 23.19 -9.88 -5.85
N GLY A 233 24.04 -9.83 -6.88
CA GLY A 233 24.86 -8.67 -7.17
C GLY A 233 24.02 -7.41 -7.41
N PRO A 234 24.60 -6.18 -7.36
CA PRO A 234 23.86 -4.92 -7.46
C PRO A 234 23.03 -4.89 -8.74
N ALA A 235 21.73 -4.59 -8.59
CA ALA A 235 20.83 -4.40 -9.72
C ALA A 235 21.39 -3.28 -10.62
N ALA A 236 21.49 -3.53 -11.91
CA ALA A 236 21.87 -2.52 -12.89
C ALA A 236 20.90 -1.33 -12.76
N ALA A 237 21.44 -0.13 -12.56
CA ALA A 237 20.66 1.09 -12.54
C ALA A 237 19.82 1.19 -13.85
N PRO A 238 18.55 1.64 -13.78
CA PRO A 238 17.76 1.83 -14.99
C PRO A 238 18.47 2.82 -15.89
N GLY A 239 18.82 2.36 -17.08
CA GLY A 239 19.55 3.14 -18.07
C GLY A 239 18.83 4.45 -18.38
N THR A 240 19.50 5.56 -18.17
CA THR A 240 19.13 6.86 -18.74
C THR A 240 19.26 6.76 -20.25
N GLY A 241 18.16 6.41 -20.92
CA GLY A 241 18.10 6.47 -22.39
C GLY A 241 18.30 7.91 -22.82
N ARG A 242 19.53 8.27 -23.20
CA ARG A 242 19.80 9.39 -24.08
C ARG A 242 19.35 8.94 -25.48
N ALA A 243 18.31 9.52 -25.97
CA ALA A 243 18.01 9.50 -27.41
C ALA A 243 18.97 10.42 -28.16
N PRO A 244 19.33 10.08 -29.44
CA PRO A 244 20.18 10.87 -30.27
C PRO A 244 19.55 12.19 -30.69
#